data_8a7fc5b88ae071a2b744c90a117f8b31
#
_entry.id   8a7fc5b88ae071a2b744c90a117f8b31
#
_cell.length_a   1.000
_cell.length_b   1.000
_cell.length_c   1.000
_cell.angle_alpha   90.00
_cell.angle_beta   90.00
_cell.angle_gamma   90.00
#
_symmetry.space_group_name_H-M   'P 1'
#
loop_
_entity.id
_entity.type
_entity.pdbx_description
1 polymer ?
#
loop_
_entity_poly.entity_id
_entity_poly.type
_entity_poly.pdbx_seq_one_letter_code
_entity_poly.pdbx_strand_id
1 'polypeptide(L)'
;MKQLISIALIVFALNFSSAQEVYLNVGRNFTTYDYTNSQGEDNPNIESSSGASYEVGYIFPMGDKFGIAAGITLDQFNATGGNLVNNYSWNTNYLGLQGMAKYKVLESNRSPISVNLNAGINFNHIVSGEQKINGQTFKLTGEEEFKDLFFKPIAGLDVQYFLLDDIAIGIGYHYSKNFGLSSGEEDLNFNNSQLQFGILMSLN
;
A
#
# COMPACT_ATOMS: atom_id res chain seq x y z
N MET A 1 -21.18 -1.73 -26.00
CA MET A 1 -20.18 -2.14 -25.00
C MET A 1 -20.19 -1.27 -23.74
N LYS A 2 -20.08 0.07 -23.81
CA LYS A 2 -20.07 0.95 -22.60
C LYS A 2 -21.32 0.79 -21.71
N GLN A 3 -22.50 0.67 -22.29
CA GLN A 3 -23.76 0.49 -21.53
C GLN A 3 -23.85 -0.89 -20.86
N LEU A 4 -23.32 -1.95 -21.47
CA LEU A 4 -23.26 -3.29 -20.86
C LEU A 4 -22.32 -3.32 -19.65
N ILE A 5 -21.19 -2.63 -19.71
CA ILE A 5 -20.26 -2.49 -18.58
C ILE A 5 -20.90 -1.70 -17.44
N SER A 6 -21.62 -0.61 -17.76
CA SER A 6 -22.36 0.16 -16.75
C SER A 6 -23.46 -0.63 -16.07
N ILE A 7 -24.22 -1.44 -16.82
CA ILE A 7 -25.27 -2.31 -16.27
C ILE A 7 -24.65 -3.42 -15.42
N ALA A 8 -23.55 -4.03 -15.87
CA ALA A 8 -22.82 -5.05 -15.10
C ALA A 8 -22.28 -4.47 -13.78
N LEU A 9 -21.74 -3.25 -13.78
CA LEU A 9 -21.28 -2.54 -12.59
C LEU A 9 -22.43 -2.23 -11.63
N ILE A 10 -23.58 -1.80 -12.13
CA ILE A 10 -24.79 -1.52 -11.30
C ILE A 10 -25.34 -2.82 -10.70
N VAL A 11 -25.44 -3.90 -11.49
CA VAL A 11 -25.90 -5.21 -11.01
C VAL A 11 -24.92 -5.80 -9.99
N PHE A 12 -23.62 -5.61 -10.19
CA PHE A 12 -22.60 -5.99 -9.24
C PHE A 12 -22.73 -5.20 -7.92
N ALA A 13 -22.92 -3.88 -7.99
CA ALA A 13 -23.10 -3.02 -6.83
C ALA A 13 -24.37 -3.35 -6.00
N LEU A 14 -25.47 -3.78 -6.64
CA LEU A 14 -26.73 -4.10 -5.97
C LEU A 14 -26.73 -5.44 -5.21
N ASN A 15 -25.81 -6.35 -5.53
CA ASN A 15 -25.72 -7.66 -4.84
C ASN A 15 -24.87 -7.64 -3.57
N PHE A 16 -24.19 -6.52 -3.25
CA PHE A 16 -23.35 -6.39 -2.06
C PHE A 16 -24.02 -5.67 -0.89
N SER A 17 -25.36 -5.76 -0.79
CA SER A 17 -26.14 -5.06 0.25
C SER A 17 -26.06 -5.67 1.66
N SER A 18 -25.23 -6.66 1.92
CA SER A 18 -25.18 -7.32 3.22
C SER A 18 -23.78 -7.15 3.84
N ALA A 19 -23.73 -6.52 5.02
CA ALA A 19 -22.57 -6.45 5.90
C ALA A 19 -21.29 -5.89 5.23
N GLN A 20 -21.36 -4.69 4.69
CA GLN A 20 -20.18 -3.95 4.23
C GLN A 20 -19.41 -3.41 5.44
N GLU A 21 -18.09 -3.48 5.38
CA GLU A 21 -17.24 -2.90 6.41
C GLU A 21 -16.41 -1.77 5.80
N VAL A 22 -16.41 -0.61 6.47
CA VAL A 22 -15.51 0.52 6.14
C VAL A 22 -14.30 0.45 7.04
N TYR A 23 -13.13 0.68 6.49
CA TYR A 23 -11.92 0.76 7.27
C TYR A 23 -11.09 2.02 6.97
N LEU A 24 -10.37 2.46 8.00
CA LEU A 24 -9.37 3.51 7.93
C LEU A 24 -8.09 2.98 8.59
N ASN A 25 -7.00 2.99 7.86
CA ASN A 25 -5.68 2.61 8.35
C ASN A 25 -4.74 3.81 8.30
N VAL A 26 -3.93 3.96 9.32
CA VAL A 26 -2.80 4.88 9.37
C VAL A 26 -1.55 4.10 9.73
N GLY A 27 -0.44 4.38 9.08
CA GLY A 27 0.74 3.54 9.26
C GLY A 27 2.05 4.24 8.94
N ARG A 28 3.09 3.45 9.05
CA ARG A 28 4.45 3.83 8.72
C ARG A 28 5.06 2.82 7.76
N ASN A 29 5.56 3.33 6.66
CA ASN A 29 6.35 2.62 5.68
C ASN A 29 7.82 2.68 6.08
N PHE A 30 8.53 1.55 5.92
CA PHE A 30 9.98 1.44 6.01
C PHE A 30 10.45 0.93 4.65
N THR A 31 11.03 1.82 3.85
CA THR A 31 11.33 1.57 2.44
C THR A 31 12.82 1.46 2.22
N THR A 32 13.25 0.45 1.49
CA THR A 32 14.61 0.29 1.00
C THR A 32 14.57 0.31 -0.51
N TYR A 33 15.30 1.24 -1.13
CA TYR A 33 15.43 1.36 -2.57
C TYR A 33 16.58 0.48 -3.08
N ASP A 34 16.30 -0.23 -4.15
CA ASP A 34 17.27 -1.01 -4.93
C ASP A 34 17.41 -0.28 -6.28
N TYR A 35 18.49 0.44 -6.47
CA TYR A 35 18.77 1.18 -7.70
C TYR A 35 19.90 0.50 -8.46
N THR A 36 19.64 0.17 -9.71
CA THR A 36 20.61 -0.39 -10.65
C THR A 36 20.82 0.62 -11.79
N ASN A 37 22.06 1.04 -12.01
CA ASN A 37 22.40 1.99 -13.06
C ASN A 37 22.37 1.34 -14.46
N SER A 38 22.51 2.15 -15.51
CA SER A 38 22.52 1.70 -16.92
C SER A 38 23.66 0.72 -17.26
N GLN A 39 24.64 0.54 -16.37
CA GLN A 39 25.74 -0.41 -16.49
C GLN A 39 25.47 -1.72 -15.76
N GLY A 40 24.33 -1.84 -15.08
CA GLY A 40 23.95 -3.02 -14.31
C GLY A 40 24.59 -3.07 -12.92
N GLU A 41 25.10 -1.94 -12.38
CA GLU A 41 25.73 -1.87 -11.08
C GLU A 41 24.73 -1.37 -10.03
N ASP A 42 24.63 -2.09 -8.91
CA ASP A 42 23.80 -1.70 -7.78
C ASP A 42 24.47 -0.61 -6.93
N ASN A 43 23.66 0.31 -6.40
CA ASN A 43 24.18 1.33 -5.48
C ASN A 43 23.97 0.88 -4.00
N PRO A 44 25.03 0.38 -3.34
CA PRO A 44 24.93 -0.14 -1.96
C PRO A 44 24.83 0.96 -0.89
N ASN A 45 24.92 2.24 -1.27
CA ASN A 45 24.93 3.36 -0.33
C ASN A 45 23.53 3.96 -0.09
N ILE A 46 22.47 3.27 -0.52
CA ILE A 46 21.08 3.69 -0.26
C ILE A 46 20.61 3.01 1.03
N GLU A 47 20.19 3.82 1.98
CA GLU A 47 19.70 3.38 3.28
C GLU A 47 18.17 3.47 3.35
N SER A 48 17.60 2.56 4.12
CA SER A 48 16.17 2.55 4.38
C SER A 48 15.74 3.80 5.12
N SER A 49 14.62 4.38 4.71
CA SER A 49 13.99 5.50 5.42
C SER A 49 12.51 5.23 5.65
N SER A 50 11.88 6.06 6.48
CA SER A 50 10.48 5.87 6.84
C SER A 50 9.60 6.97 6.29
N GLY A 51 8.38 6.58 5.90
CA GLY A 51 7.33 7.47 5.42
C GLY A 51 5.99 7.17 6.10
N ALA A 52 5.02 8.06 5.93
CA ALA A 52 3.65 7.85 6.38
C ALA A 52 2.86 7.01 5.37
N SER A 53 1.82 6.34 5.84
CA SER A 53 0.85 5.64 5.02
C SER A 53 -0.55 5.89 5.55
N TYR A 54 -1.48 6.14 4.64
CA TYR A 54 -2.91 6.32 4.92
C TYR A 54 -3.70 5.48 3.93
N GLU A 55 -4.71 4.80 4.42
CA GLU A 55 -5.58 3.98 3.60
C GLU A 55 -7.03 4.11 4.07
N VAL A 56 -7.96 4.25 3.14
CA VAL A 56 -9.39 4.18 3.38
C VAL A 56 -10.03 3.26 2.36
N GLY A 57 -10.94 2.41 2.80
CA GLY A 57 -11.56 1.47 1.87
C GLY A 57 -12.75 0.73 2.47
N TYR A 58 -13.19 -0.25 1.69
CA TYR A 58 -14.30 -1.14 2.00
C TYR A 58 -13.82 -2.58 1.99
N ILE A 59 -14.39 -3.38 2.89
CA ILE A 59 -14.31 -4.83 2.85
C ILE A 59 -15.67 -5.38 2.49
N PHE A 60 -15.68 -6.28 1.52
CA PHE A 60 -16.83 -7.04 1.07
C PHE A 60 -16.68 -8.46 1.60
N PRO A 61 -17.37 -8.84 2.69
CA PRO A 61 -17.34 -10.21 3.20
C PRO A 61 -17.90 -11.18 2.16
N MET A 62 -17.24 -12.30 1.99
CA MET A 62 -17.64 -13.40 1.08
C MET A 62 -17.75 -14.70 1.90
N GLY A 63 -18.76 -14.75 2.76
CA GLY A 63 -18.94 -15.80 3.76
C GLY A 63 -18.19 -15.50 5.05
N ASP A 64 -18.04 -16.51 5.92
CA ASP A 64 -17.57 -16.31 7.30
C ASP A 64 -16.06 -16.00 7.42
N LYS A 65 -15.25 -16.49 6.49
CA LYS A 65 -13.78 -16.45 6.60
C LYS A 65 -13.08 -15.64 5.52
N PHE A 66 -13.76 -15.33 4.45
CA PHE A 66 -13.14 -14.68 3.30
C PHE A 66 -13.76 -13.32 3.04
N GLY A 67 -12.96 -12.36 2.63
CA GLY A 67 -13.39 -11.04 2.21
C GLY A 67 -12.49 -10.44 1.14
N ILE A 68 -13.02 -9.50 0.40
CA ILE A 68 -12.24 -8.70 -0.55
C ILE A 68 -12.27 -7.25 -0.06
N ALA A 69 -11.09 -6.67 0.14
CA ALA A 69 -10.93 -5.26 0.44
C ALA A 69 -10.56 -4.49 -0.82
N ALA A 70 -11.16 -3.31 -0.97
CA ALA A 70 -10.79 -2.34 -1.99
C ALA A 70 -10.63 -0.97 -1.34
N GLY A 71 -9.53 -0.27 -1.63
CA GLY A 71 -9.22 0.98 -0.97
C GLY A 71 -8.36 1.93 -1.80
N ILE A 72 -8.30 3.16 -1.30
CA ILE A 72 -7.40 4.22 -1.80
C ILE A 72 -6.31 4.39 -0.77
N THR A 73 -5.06 4.46 -1.23
CA THR A 73 -3.89 4.67 -0.37
C THR A 73 -3.19 5.97 -0.71
N LEU A 74 -2.58 6.59 0.30
CA LEU A 74 -1.61 7.67 0.16
C LEU A 74 -0.36 7.24 0.91
N ASP A 75 0.66 6.85 0.17
CA ASP A 75 1.88 6.27 0.69
C ASP A 75 3.08 7.18 0.45
N GLN A 76 3.93 7.32 1.46
CA GLN A 76 5.26 7.92 1.33
C GLN A 76 6.29 6.81 1.29
N PHE A 77 7.11 6.79 0.23
CA PHE A 77 8.25 5.92 0.11
C PHE A 77 9.50 6.79 0.10
N ASN A 78 10.22 6.78 1.21
CA ASN A 78 11.37 7.63 1.43
C ASN A 78 12.64 6.79 1.49
N ALA A 79 13.74 7.37 1.03
CA ALA A 79 15.07 6.79 1.17
C ALA A 79 16.10 7.88 1.47
N THR A 80 17.20 7.48 2.04
CA THR A 80 18.39 8.30 2.21
C THR A 80 19.60 7.55 1.67
N GLY A 81 20.66 8.27 1.37
CA GLY A 81 21.88 7.64 0.88
C GLY A 81 23.02 8.63 0.84
N GLY A 82 24.21 8.13 0.51
CA GLY A 82 25.37 8.96 0.33
C GLY A 82 26.56 8.55 1.20
N ASN A 83 27.53 9.44 1.27
CA ASN A 83 28.73 9.30 2.05
C ASN A 83 29.05 10.64 2.75
N LEU A 84 30.21 10.74 3.41
CA LEU A 84 30.63 11.96 4.12
C LEU A 84 30.73 13.22 3.24
N VAL A 85 30.80 13.06 1.92
CA VAL A 85 30.92 14.17 0.96
C VAL A 85 29.60 14.43 0.23
N ASN A 86 28.85 13.37 -0.09
CA ASN A 86 27.61 13.44 -0.86
C ASN A 86 26.46 12.88 -0.02
N ASN A 87 25.42 13.69 0.19
CA ASN A 87 24.22 13.30 0.92
C ASN A 87 23.02 13.36 -0.03
N TYR A 88 22.26 12.27 -0.08
CA TYR A 88 21.05 12.14 -0.90
C TYR A 88 19.85 11.82 -0.02
N SER A 89 18.69 12.37 -0.35
CA SER A 89 17.44 11.93 0.23
C SER A 89 16.32 12.02 -0.80
N TRP A 90 15.43 11.04 -0.75
CA TRP A 90 14.22 10.97 -1.58
C TRP A 90 13.00 11.02 -0.69
N ASN A 91 12.09 11.95 -0.96
CA ASN A 91 10.77 12.04 -0.34
C ASN A 91 9.73 11.95 -1.44
N THR A 92 8.98 10.88 -1.46
CA THR A 92 8.00 10.62 -2.53
C THR A 92 6.64 10.31 -1.94
N ASN A 93 5.59 10.84 -2.58
CA ASN A 93 4.19 10.58 -2.21
C ASN A 93 3.47 9.96 -3.40
N TYR A 94 2.80 8.86 -3.15
CA TYR A 94 2.06 8.10 -4.14
C TYR A 94 0.60 7.97 -3.76
N LEU A 95 -0.29 8.20 -4.71
CA LEU A 95 -1.69 7.84 -4.62
C LEU A 95 -1.87 6.45 -5.22
N GLY A 96 -2.54 5.54 -4.51
CA GLY A 96 -2.72 4.17 -4.92
C GLY A 96 -4.17 3.71 -4.90
N LEU A 97 -4.46 2.70 -5.73
CA LEU A 97 -5.68 1.89 -5.69
C LEU A 97 -5.29 0.48 -5.27
N GLN A 98 -5.85 0.01 -4.16
CA GLN A 98 -5.52 -1.27 -3.55
C GLN A 98 -6.69 -2.24 -3.62
N GLY A 99 -6.39 -3.49 -3.96
CA GLY A 99 -7.29 -4.62 -3.85
C GLY A 99 -6.63 -5.75 -3.08
N MET A 100 -7.28 -6.28 -2.05
CA MET A 100 -6.74 -7.36 -1.22
C MET A 100 -7.79 -8.44 -0.95
N ALA A 101 -7.36 -9.69 -0.99
CA ALA A 101 -8.06 -10.81 -0.38
C ALA A 101 -7.67 -10.88 1.10
N LYS A 102 -8.68 -11.02 1.96
CA LYS A 102 -8.52 -11.18 3.41
C LYS A 102 -9.05 -12.55 3.80
N TYR A 103 -8.23 -13.32 4.51
CA TYR A 103 -8.63 -14.63 5.03
C TYR A 103 -8.52 -14.66 6.55
N LYS A 104 -9.65 -14.85 7.22
CA LYS A 104 -9.76 -14.93 8.67
C LYS A 104 -9.25 -16.31 9.14
N VAL A 105 -8.05 -16.33 9.72
CA VAL A 105 -7.40 -17.56 10.20
C VAL A 105 -7.94 -17.95 11.56
N LEU A 106 -8.16 -16.93 12.42
CA LEU A 106 -8.58 -17.11 13.79
C LEU A 106 -9.75 -16.18 14.07
N GLU A 107 -10.86 -16.78 14.41
CA GLU A 107 -12.04 -16.13 14.97
C GLU A 107 -12.53 -17.01 16.11
N SER A 108 -12.68 -16.44 17.26
CA SER A 108 -13.18 -17.19 18.42
C SER A 108 -14.46 -16.55 18.92
N ASN A 109 -15.54 -17.29 18.94
CA ASN A 109 -16.80 -16.86 19.58
C ASN A 109 -16.64 -16.55 21.09
N ARG A 110 -15.46 -16.82 21.65
CA ARG A 110 -15.13 -16.58 23.07
C ARG A 110 -14.13 -15.43 23.27
N SER A 111 -13.55 -14.91 22.21
CA SER A 111 -12.53 -13.84 22.25
C SER A 111 -12.89 -12.75 21.23
N PRO A 112 -12.80 -11.48 21.64
CA PRO A 112 -13.02 -10.36 20.72
C PRO A 112 -11.85 -10.15 19.73
N ILE A 113 -11.01 -11.17 19.52
CA ILE A 113 -9.82 -11.09 18.67
C ILE A 113 -10.04 -11.88 17.39
N SER A 114 -9.70 -11.26 16.27
CA SER A 114 -9.61 -11.88 14.94
C SER A 114 -8.20 -11.70 14.39
N VAL A 115 -7.72 -12.70 13.66
CA VAL A 115 -6.44 -12.68 12.95
C VAL A 115 -6.70 -12.94 11.48
N ASN A 116 -6.26 -12.03 10.61
CA ASN A 116 -6.47 -12.11 9.17
C ASN A 116 -5.14 -12.17 8.43
N LEU A 117 -5.03 -13.08 7.47
CA LEU A 117 -4.00 -13.05 6.44
C LEU A 117 -4.50 -12.24 5.25
N ASN A 118 -3.64 -11.40 4.70
CA ASN A 118 -3.95 -10.53 3.59
C ASN A 118 -2.99 -10.80 2.44
N ALA A 119 -3.52 -10.81 1.22
CA ALA A 119 -2.72 -10.82 -0.01
C ALA A 119 -3.42 -10.00 -1.08
N GLY A 120 -2.67 -9.18 -1.80
CA GLY A 120 -3.26 -8.29 -2.79
C GLY A 120 -2.25 -7.55 -3.64
N ILE A 121 -2.77 -6.52 -4.31
CA ILE A 121 -2.00 -5.68 -5.21
C ILE A 121 -2.41 -4.22 -5.01
N ASN A 122 -1.45 -3.32 -5.10
CA ASN A 122 -1.67 -1.88 -5.11
C ASN A 122 -1.07 -1.29 -6.40
N PHE A 123 -1.85 -0.47 -7.10
CA PHE A 123 -1.43 0.32 -8.26
C PHE A 123 -1.17 1.74 -7.78
N ASN A 124 0.04 2.24 -7.99
CA ASN A 124 0.50 3.51 -7.44
C ASN A 124 0.94 4.45 -8.54
N HIS A 125 0.64 5.74 -8.34
CA HIS A 125 1.07 6.84 -9.19
C HIS A 125 1.66 7.95 -8.31
N ILE A 126 2.81 8.50 -8.71
CA ILE A 126 3.46 9.59 -7.97
C ILE A 126 2.62 10.88 -8.07
N VAL A 127 2.30 11.47 -6.94
CA VAL A 127 1.60 12.76 -6.87
C VAL A 127 2.53 13.91 -6.49
N SER A 128 3.59 13.62 -5.75
CA SER A 128 4.67 14.57 -5.48
C SER A 128 5.94 13.82 -5.11
N GLY A 129 7.09 14.41 -5.42
CA GLY A 129 8.38 13.85 -5.04
C GLY A 129 9.48 14.88 -5.14
N GLU A 130 10.42 14.79 -4.19
CA GLU A 130 11.60 15.63 -4.12
C GLU A 130 12.83 14.78 -3.83
N GLN A 131 13.90 15.05 -4.57
CA GLN A 131 15.24 14.56 -4.27
C GLN A 131 16.09 15.71 -3.77
N LYS A 132 16.83 15.50 -2.70
CA LYS A 132 17.84 16.46 -2.23
C LYS A 132 19.23 15.86 -2.45
N ILE A 133 20.10 16.64 -3.09
CA ILE A 133 21.50 16.28 -3.32
C ILE A 133 22.36 17.42 -2.76
N ASN A 134 23.14 17.17 -1.74
CA ASN A 134 24.03 18.17 -1.10
C ASN A 134 23.31 19.49 -0.77
N GLY A 135 22.04 19.40 -0.30
CA GLY A 135 21.22 20.55 0.06
C GLY A 135 20.47 21.24 -1.09
N GLN A 136 20.72 20.84 -2.34
CA GLN A 136 19.91 21.28 -3.50
C GLN A 136 18.70 20.37 -3.66
N THR A 137 17.53 20.95 -3.95
CA THR A 137 16.27 20.21 -4.10
C THR A 137 15.89 20.13 -5.58
N PHE A 138 15.59 18.92 -6.03
CA PHE A 138 15.12 18.59 -7.37
C PHE A 138 13.72 17.97 -7.28
N LYS A 139 12.84 18.32 -8.21
CA LYS A 139 11.51 17.71 -8.29
C LYS A 139 11.58 16.42 -9.07
N LEU A 140 10.98 15.36 -8.54
CA LEU A 140 10.93 14.05 -9.17
C LEU A 140 9.68 13.84 -10.05
N THR A 141 8.66 14.70 -9.87
CA THR A 141 7.46 14.65 -10.73
C THR A 141 7.83 15.12 -12.14
N GLY A 142 7.98 14.17 -13.02
CA GLY A 142 8.34 14.45 -14.40
C GLY A 142 9.63 13.78 -14.87
N GLU A 143 10.42 13.25 -13.95
CA GLU A 143 11.57 12.40 -14.26
C GLU A 143 11.11 11.02 -14.70
N GLU A 144 11.80 10.41 -15.67
CA GLU A 144 11.34 9.14 -16.31
C GLU A 144 11.26 8.00 -15.30
N GLU A 145 12.18 7.92 -14.34
CA GLU A 145 12.24 6.87 -13.33
C GLU A 145 11.05 6.92 -12.33
N PHE A 146 10.39 8.09 -12.21
CA PHE A 146 9.30 8.31 -11.25
C PHE A 146 7.93 8.57 -11.89
N LYS A 147 7.85 8.62 -13.24
CA LYS A 147 6.62 8.96 -13.96
C LYS A 147 5.58 7.86 -14.00
N ASP A 148 6.01 6.63 -13.87
CA ASP A 148 5.19 5.51 -14.28
C ASP A 148 4.28 4.99 -13.19
N LEU A 149 3.14 4.47 -13.63
CA LEU A 149 2.27 3.66 -12.83
C LEU A 149 3.00 2.36 -12.51
N PHE A 150 3.26 2.08 -11.25
CA PHE A 150 3.80 0.79 -10.85
C PHE A 150 2.79 -0.01 -10.04
N PHE A 151 2.96 -1.31 -10.02
CA PHE A 151 2.18 -2.19 -9.18
C PHE A 151 3.04 -2.81 -8.07
N LYS A 152 2.41 -3.03 -6.95
CA LYS A 152 3.03 -3.50 -5.73
C LYS A 152 2.21 -4.67 -5.16
N PRO A 153 2.62 -5.94 -5.38
CA PRO A 153 2.08 -7.06 -4.62
C PRO A 153 2.31 -6.86 -3.13
N ILE A 154 1.31 -7.22 -2.34
CA ILE A 154 1.30 -7.04 -0.89
C ILE A 154 0.91 -8.36 -0.25
N ALA A 155 1.59 -8.72 0.82
CA ALA A 155 1.18 -9.78 1.73
C ALA A 155 1.33 -9.30 3.17
N GLY A 156 0.41 -9.72 4.04
CA GLY A 156 0.43 -9.23 5.40
C GLY A 156 -0.48 -10.00 6.36
N LEU A 157 -0.46 -9.52 7.59
CA LEU A 157 -1.23 -10.07 8.70
C LEU A 157 -1.81 -8.90 9.48
N ASP A 158 -3.12 -8.99 9.81
CA ASP A 158 -3.81 -8.07 10.70
C ASP A 158 -4.32 -8.80 11.94
N VAL A 159 -4.16 -8.17 13.08
CA VAL A 159 -4.82 -8.57 14.34
C VAL A 159 -5.84 -7.50 14.67
N GLN A 160 -7.09 -7.88 14.84
CA GLN A 160 -8.20 -7.00 15.15
C GLN A 160 -8.77 -7.34 16.51
N TYR A 161 -9.16 -6.31 17.26
CA TYR A 161 -9.85 -6.41 18.53
C TYR A 161 -11.21 -5.71 18.41
N PHE A 162 -12.29 -6.45 18.55
CA PHE A 162 -13.65 -5.93 18.52
C PHE A 162 -13.98 -5.23 19.85
N LEU A 163 -14.19 -3.93 19.78
CA LEU A 163 -14.62 -3.10 20.90
C LEU A 163 -16.13 -3.23 21.11
N LEU A 164 -16.86 -3.32 20.00
CA LEU A 164 -18.31 -3.51 19.88
C LEU A 164 -18.55 -4.52 18.75
N ASP A 165 -19.75 -4.96 18.58
CA ASP A 165 -20.12 -5.91 17.53
C ASP A 165 -19.85 -5.36 16.12
N ASP A 166 -19.91 -4.03 15.97
CA ASP A 166 -19.77 -3.29 14.72
C ASP A 166 -18.47 -2.46 14.61
N ILE A 167 -17.65 -2.40 15.68
CA ILE A 167 -16.43 -1.58 15.70
C ILE A 167 -15.24 -2.40 16.19
N ALA A 168 -14.19 -2.45 15.37
CA ALA A 168 -12.92 -3.05 15.75
C ALA A 168 -11.76 -2.05 15.56
N ILE A 169 -10.72 -2.21 16.37
CA ILE A 169 -9.41 -1.60 16.18
C ILE A 169 -8.41 -2.69 15.82
N GLY A 170 -7.39 -2.34 15.07
CA GLY A 170 -6.43 -3.33 14.60
C GLY A 170 -5.01 -2.82 14.48
N ILE A 171 -4.11 -3.77 14.45
CA ILE A 171 -2.71 -3.57 14.08
C ILE A 171 -2.39 -4.53 12.94
N GLY A 172 -1.68 -4.03 11.91
CA GLY A 172 -1.29 -4.83 10.76
C GLY A 172 0.18 -4.67 10.44
N TYR A 173 0.76 -5.74 9.90
CA TYR A 173 2.07 -5.72 9.28
C TYR A 173 1.95 -6.24 7.85
N HIS A 174 2.39 -5.42 6.89
CA HIS A 174 2.37 -5.76 5.48
C HIS A 174 3.78 -5.64 4.89
N TYR A 175 4.11 -6.58 4.03
CA TYR A 175 5.31 -6.54 3.21
C TYR A 175 4.93 -6.44 1.74
N SER A 176 5.65 -5.62 1.01
CA SER A 176 5.43 -5.43 -0.42
C SER A 176 6.73 -5.15 -1.16
N LYS A 177 6.76 -5.53 -2.42
CA LYS A 177 7.83 -5.20 -3.35
C LYS A 177 7.20 -4.55 -4.58
N ASN A 178 7.77 -3.42 -5.05
CA ASN A 178 7.31 -2.87 -6.30
C ASN A 178 7.91 -3.63 -7.49
N PHE A 179 7.15 -3.62 -8.57
CA PHE A 179 7.64 -4.01 -9.88
C PHE A 179 7.40 -2.81 -10.79
N GLY A 180 8.50 -2.19 -11.23
CA GLY A 180 8.47 -1.08 -12.17
C GLY A 180 7.89 -1.52 -13.51
N LEU A 181 7.17 -0.63 -14.14
CA LEU A 181 6.78 -0.75 -15.53
C LEU A 181 7.74 0.05 -16.43
N SER A 182 8.83 0.54 -15.85
CA SER A 182 9.82 1.37 -16.54
C SER A 182 10.59 0.52 -17.56
N SER A 183 10.66 1.03 -18.78
CA SER A 183 11.44 0.48 -19.89
C SER A 183 12.78 1.21 -20.07
N GLY A 184 13.25 1.92 -19.05
CA GLY A 184 14.49 2.67 -19.06
C GLY A 184 15.75 1.80 -18.94
N GLU A 185 16.91 2.38 -19.21
CA GLU A 185 18.22 1.75 -18.99
C GLU A 185 18.57 1.64 -17.49
N GLU A 186 17.85 2.35 -16.64
CA GLU A 186 18.02 2.36 -15.19
C GLU A 186 16.79 1.72 -14.52
N ASP A 187 17.00 0.87 -13.53
CA ASP A 187 15.93 0.20 -12.79
C ASP A 187 15.89 0.67 -11.34
N LEU A 188 14.72 1.17 -10.92
CA LEU A 188 14.46 1.59 -9.57
C LEU A 188 13.38 0.73 -8.96
N ASN A 189 13.78 -0.17 -8.10
CA ASN A 189 12.88 -1.01 -7.32
C ASN A 189 12.93 -0.62 -5.84
N PHE A 190 11.93 -1.00 -5.08
CA PHE A 190 11.98 -0.88 -3.63
C PHE A 190 11.21 -1.99 -2.94
N ASN A 191 11.66 -2.32 -1.75
CA ASN A 191 11.00 -3.19 -0.80
C ASN A 191 10.40 -2.31 0.30
N ASN A 192 9.19 -2.62 0.75
CA ASN A 192 8.53 -1.87 1.79
C ASN A 192 7.95 -2.78 2.85
N SER A 193 8.28 -2.50 4.11
CA SER A 193 7.64 -3.05 5.29
C SER A 193 6.76 -1.98 5.89
N GLN A 194 5.49 -2.29 6.15
CA GLN A 194 4.50 -1.35 6.65
C GLN A 194 3.93 -1.86 7.97
N LEU A 195 3.97 -1.00 8.98
CA LEU A 195 3.24 -1.17 10.22
C LEU A 195 2.06 -0.22 10.23
N GLN A 196 0.85 -0.72 10.48
CA GLN A 196 -0.36 0.10 10.44
C GLN A 196 -1.26 -0.14 11.65
N PHE A 197 -2.03 0.89 12.00
CA PHE A 197 -3.15 0.86 12.93
C PHE A 197 -4.42 1.18 12.16
N GLY A 198 -5.48 0.45 12.46
CA GLY A 198 -6.75 0.59 11.76
C GLY A 198 -7.95 0.65 12.67
N ILE A 199 -9.01 1.26 12.14
CA ILE A 199 -10.36 1.19 12.68
C ILE A 199 -11.23 0.57 11.59
N LEU A 200 -12.04 -0.38 11.98
CA LEU A 200 -13.01 -1.07 11.14
C LEU A 200 -14.40 -0.81 11.69
N MET A 201 -15.36 -0.50 10.82
CA MET A 201 -16.76 -0.31 11.16
C MET A 201 -17.63 -1.14 10.22
N SER A 202 -18.45 -2.02 10.77
CA SER A 202 -19.49 -2.75 10.01
C SER A 202 -20.69 -1.84 9.77
N LEU A 203 -21.16 -1.81 8.51
CA LEU A 203 -22.34 -1.06 8.11
C LEU A 203 -23.49 -2.05 8.02
N ASN A 204 -24.34 -2.12 9.04
CA ASN A 204 -25.54 -2.96 9.08
C ASN A 204 -26.74 -2.25 8.46
#